data_85b45f381d486fffbd3edbba06d09610
#
_entry.id   85b45f381d486fffbd3edbba06d09610
#
_cell.length_a   1.000
_cell.length_b   1.000
_cell.length_c   1.000
_cell.angle_alpha   90.00
_cell.angle_beta   90.00
_cell.angle_gamma   90.00
#
_symmetry.space_group_name_H-M   'P 1'
#
loop_
_entity.id
_entity.type
_entity.pdbx_description
1 polymer ?
#
loop_
_entity_poly.entity_id
_entity_poly.type
_entity_poly.pdbx_seq_one_letter_code
_entity_poly.pdbx_strand_id
1 'polypeptide(L)'
;DALDLVRRQQETGLVFGVTYAYAAYTMVRQARAMVRSGALGALKQVHVEYFQEWALTPLSDAGAGAQWRIDPAVVGPAFTTGDIGTHCHHLGAFVCGRPVTRLRAEFHTLGPEKPLEDTAFMHVRYEGDIPGTIMISQVAAGTHCGIRLRVFGEKASLEWNQEEPELLHFRPFAEPARVLTRGEGSGIGVHAARFVHMPRGHPEALRDAWGNLYEELAIAIEARRAGRTIPEGLLEYPTVLDGALGVRFVEAAAASSKAGGVWLDCTLA
;
A
#
# COMPACT_ATOMS: atom_id res chain seq x y z
N ASP A 1 20.37 5.74 -4.84
CA ASP A 1 19.82 5.03 -6.04
C ASP A 1 18.38 5.40 -6.32
N ALA A 2 17.44 5.33 -5.33
CA ALA A 2 16.00 5.64 -5.58
C ALA A 2 15.81 7.10 -6.07
N LEU A 3 16.45 8.07 -5.43
CA LEU A 3 16.41 9.48 -5.86
C LEU A 3 17.06 9.70 -7.23
N ASP A 4 18.06 8.88 -7.58
CA ASP A 4 18.66 8.91 -8.91
C ASP A 4 17.68 8.46 -10.00
N LEU A 5 16.85 7.44 -9.70
CA LEU A 5 15.76 7.02 -10.59
C LEU A 5 14.70 8.10 -10.76
N VAL A 6 14.34 8.80 -9.68
CA VAL A 6 13.41 9.95 -9.72
C VAL A 6 13.96 11.03 -10.64
N ARG A 7 15.23 11.43 -10.45
CA ARG A 7 15.89 12.43 -11.27
C ARG A 7 15.94 12.02 -12.75
N ARG A 8 16.34 10.77 -13.05
CA ARG A 8 16.40 10.25 -14.43
C ARG A 8 15.02 10.20 -15.07
N GLN A 9 13.98 9.84 -14.32
CA GLN A 9 12.61 9.88 -14.83
C GLN A 9 12.19 11.30 -15.20
N GLN A 10 12.52 12.29 -14.37
CA GLN A 10 12.24 13.70 -14.65
C GLN A 10 13.00 14.21 -15.90
N GLU A 11 14.29 13.88 -16.03
CA GLU A 11 15.13 14.27 -17.17
C GLU A 11 14.65 13.66 -18.49
N THR A 12 14.21 12.41 -18.46
CA THR A 12 13.80 11.68 -19.68
C THR A 12 12.33 11.77 -20.00
N GLY A 13 11.50 12.08 -18.99
CA GLY A 13 10.04 12.03 -19.06
C GLY A 13 9.49 10.63 -19.38
N LEU A 14 10.28 9.56 -19.20
CA LEU A 14 9.82 8.20 -19.42
C LEU A 14 8.74 7.81 -18.42
N VAL A 15 7.78 6.99 -18.85
CA VAL A 15 6.81 6.39 -17.96
C VAL A 15 7.53 5.40 -17.05
N PHE A 16 7.37 5.57 -15.74
CA PHE A 16 7.94 4.70 -14.73
C PHE A 16 6.83 4.34 -13.73
N GLY A 17 6.49 3.08 -13.63
CA GLY A 17 5.53 2.58 -12.66
C GLY A 17 6.18 1.65 -11.65
N VAL A 18 5.72 1.70 -10.41
CA VAL A 18 6.07 0.77 -9.34
C VAL A 18 4.91 -0.18 -9.09
N THR A 19 5.20 -1.45 -8.88
CA THR A 19 4.19 -2.50 -8.87
C THR A 19 3.48 -2.65 -7.51
N TYR A 20 3.03 -1.57 -6.91
CA TYR A 20 2.16 -1.58 -5.74
C TYR A 20 0.72 -1.96 -6.13
N ALA A 21 0.52 -3.24 -6.49
CA ALA A 21 -0.71 -3.74 -7.09
C ALA A 21 -1.97 -3.52 -6.24
N TYR A 22 -1.83 -3.42 -4.91
CA TYR A 22 -2.99 -3.18 -4.02
C TYR A 22 -3.69 -1.86 -4.32
N ALA A 23 -3.00 -0.84 -4.83
CA ALA A 23 -3.62 0.40 -5.27
C ALA A 23 -4.54 0.26 -6.49
N ALA A 24 -4.45 -0.85 -7.23
CA ALA A 24 -5.23 -1.08 -8.44
C ALA A 24 -6.45 -2.00 -8.25
N TYR A 25 -6.75 -2.39 -7.00
CA TYR A 25 -8.04 -3.03 -6.70
C TYR A 25 -9.19 -2.04 -6.85
N THR A 26 -10.27 -2.48 -7.48
CA THR A 26 -11.48 -1.65 -7.70
C THR A 26 -12.00 -1.01 -6.40
N MET A 27 -12.07 -1.78 -5.30
CA MET A 27 -12.60 -1.26 -4.04
C MET A 27 -11.61 -0.36 -3.31
N VAL A 28 -10.31 -0.49 -3.55
CA VAL A 28 -9.29 0.48 -3.07
C VAL A 28 -9.43 1.81 -3.82
N ARG A 29 -9.67 1.77 -5.13
CA ARG A 29 -9.97 2.99 -5.92
C ARG A 29 -11.26 3.65 -5.44
N GLN A 30 -12.29 2.87 -5.11
CA GLN A 30 -13.52 3.37 -4.52
C GLN A 30 -13.26 4.02 -3.15
N ALA A 31 -12.48 3.39 -2.28
CA ALA A 31 -12.11 3.95 -0.98
C ALA A 31 -11.41 5.32 -1.14
N ARG A 32 -10.42 5.40 -2.04
CA ARG A 32 -9.74 6.66 -2.37
C ARG A 32 -10.70 7.73 -2.87
N ALA A 33 -11.59 7.38 -3.80
CA ALA A 33 -12.58 8.31 -4.33
C ALA A 33 -13.52 8.86 -3.23
N MET A 34 -13.93 8.02 -2.27
CA MET A 34 -14.76 8.43 -1.14
C MET A 34 -14.01 9.34 -0.17
N VAL A 35 -12.73 9.10 0.08
CA VAL A 35 -11.89 10.02 0.88
C VAL A 35 -11.77 11.36 0.17
N ARG A 36 -11.46 11.38 -1.11
CA ARG A 36 -11.30 12.62 -1.92
C ARG A 36 -12.59 13.43 -2.02
N SER A 37 -13.74 12.78 -2.10
CA SER A 37 -15.04 13.45 -2.14
C SER A 37 -15.48 14.02 -0.78
N GLY A 38 -14.71 13.78 0.29
CA GLY A 38 -15.06 14.21 1.65
C GLY A 38 -16.15 13.39 2.32
N ALA A 39 -16.46 12.19 1.81
CA ALA A 39 -17.48 11.31 2.40
C ALA A 39 -17.18 10.93 3.85
N LEU A 40 -15.90 10.94 4.25
CA LEU A 40 -15.47 10.66 5.61
C LEU A 40 -15.37 11.93 6.49
N GLY A 41 -15.49 13.14 5.92
CA GLY A 41 -15.14 14.37 6.60
C GLY A 41 -13.63 14.51 6.80
N ALA A 42 -13.18 15.30 7.75
CA ALA A 42 -11.76 15.43 8.09
C ALA A 42 -11.21 14.11 8.60
N LEU A 43 -10.10 13.65 8.03
CA LEU A 43 -9.46 12.40 8.44
C LEU A 43 -8.91 12.52 9.88
N LYS A 44 -9.09 11.46 10.64
CA LYS A 44 -8.66 11.37 12.05
C LYS A 44 -7.57 10.33 12.27
N GLN A 45 -7.65 9.16 11.60
CA GLN A 45 -6.71 8.05 11.77
C GLN A 45 -6.65 7.20 10.51
N VAL A 46 -5.47 6.62 10.23
CA VAL A 46 -5.26 5.63 9.16
C VAL A 46 -4.47 4.46 9.70
N HIS A 47 -5.00 3.24 9.57
CA HIS A 47 -4.36 2.02 10.06
C HIS A 47 -4.24 1.01 8.93
N VAL A 48 -3.06 0.43 8.78
CA VAL A 48 -2.81 -0.66 7.83
C VAL A 48 -2.10 -1.80 8.54
N GLU A 49 -2.54 -3.01 8.28
CA GLU A 49 -1.89 -4.22 8.78
C GLU A 49 -1.68 -5.21 7.64
N TYR A 50 -0.61 -6.01 7.70
CA TYR A 50 -0.35 -7.07 6.75
C TYR A 50 0.29 -8.26 7.46
N PHE A 51 -0.46 -9.32 7.58
CA PHE A 51 -0.05 -10.54 8.27
C PHE A 51 0.01 -11.72 7.31
N GLN A 52 1.09 -12.49 7.43
CA GLN A 52 1.37 -13.72 6.69
C GLN A 52 2.02 -14.74 7.63
N GLU A 53 2.02 -16.02 7.25
CA GLU A 53 2.61 -17.10 8.07
C GLU A 53 3.80 -17.81 7.42
N TRP A 54 4.09 -17.55 6.14
CA TRP A 54 5.02 -18.35 5.36
C TRP A 54 6.46 -18.39 5.91
N ALA A 55 6.91 -17.37 6.62
CA ALA A 55 8.24 -17.32 7.22
C ALA A 55 8.34 -18.05 8.58
N LEU A 56 7.29 -18.75 9.03
CA LEU A 56 7.35 -19.74 10.10
C LEU A 56 8.14 -20.97 9.68
N THR A 57 8.18 -21.31 8.39
CA THR A 57 9.09 -22.31 7.85
C THR A 57 10.49 -21.71 7.73
N PRO A 58 11.54 -22.42 8.20
CA PRO A 58 12.92 -21.95 8.05
C PRO A 58 13.22 -21.62 6.59
N LEU A 59 13.77 -20.45 6.31
CA LEU A 59 14.03 -20.00 4.95
C LEU A 59 15.15 -20.80 4.27
N SER A 60 15.98 -21.51 5.04
CA SER A 60 16.88 -22.54 4.54
C SER A 60 16.14 -23.64 3.76
N ASP A 61 14.90 -23.96 4.14
CA ASP A 61 14.09 -25.03 3.58
C ASP A 61 13.17 -24.53 2.45
N ALA A 62 13.00 -23.22 2.33
CA ALA A 62 12.14 -22.57 1.34
C ALA A 62 12.74 -22.53 -0.08
N GLY A 63 13.91 -23.13 -0.28
CA GLY A 63 14.65 -23.14 -1.56
C GLY A 63 15.42 -21.85 -1.84
N ALA A 64 16.32 -21.89 -2.82
CA ALA A 64 17.23 -20.79 -3.16
C ALA A 64 16.50 -19.48 -3.56
N GLY A 65 15.25 -19.58 -4.03
CA GLY A 65 14.45 -18.44 -4.45
C GLY A 65 13.95 -17.53 -3.31
N ALA A 66 14.01 -17.97 -2.05
CA ALA A 66 13.55 -17.20 -0.89
C ALA A 66 14.72 -16.64 -0.04
N GLN A 67 15.89 -17.28 -0.10
CA GLN A 67 17.04 -16.97 0.77
C GLN A 67 17.56 -15.54 0.58
N TRP A 68 17.51 -14.98 -0.62
CA TRP A 68 17.94 -13.61 -0.89
C TRP A 68 17.19 -12.57 -0.05
N ARG A 69 15.96 -12.89 0.38
CA ARG A 69 15.12 -11.97 1.17
C ARG A 69 15.64 -11.72 2.59
N ILE A 70 16.48 -12.61 3.10
CA ILE A 70 17.08 -12.50 4.44
C ILE A 70 18.57 -12.14 4.39
N ASP A 71 19.13 -11.92 3.22
CA ASP A 71 20.51 -11.47 3.07
C ASP A 71 20.60 -9.94 3.15
N PRO A 72 21.15 -9.37 4.25
CA PRO A 72 21.24 -7.91 4.39
C PRO A 72 22.06 -7.23 3.31
N ALA A 73 22.99 -7.95 2.65
CA ALA A 73 23.77 -7.43 1.54
C ALA A 73 22.93 -7.22 0.27
N VAL A 74 21.82 -7.94 0.14
CA VAL A 74 20.92 -7.87 -1.02
C VAL A 74 19.73 -6.97 -0.73
N VAL A 75 19.03 -7.18 0.42
CA VAL A 75 17.77 -6.48 0.72
C VAL A 75 17.95 -5.23 1.57
N GLY A 76 19.16 -4.98 2.05
CA GLY A 76 19.42 -3.84 2.93
C GLY A 76 19.00 -4.07 4.38
N PRO A 77 18.52 -3.04 5.10
CA PRO A 77 18.41 -3.06 6.55
C PRO A 77 17.14 -3.75 7.08
N ALA A 78 16.25 -4.28 6.23
CA ALA A 78 14.96 -4.82 6.64
C ALA A 78 14.46 -5.92 5.69
N PHE A 79 13.86 -6.95 6.25
CA PHE A 79 13.24 -8.04 5.48
C PHE A 79 11.73 -7.79 5.29
N THR A 80 10.94 -8.00 6.32
CA THR A 80 9.47 -7.90 6.25
C THR A 80 9.00 -6.49 5.96
N THR A 81 9.69 -5.48 6.48
CA THR A 81 9.38 -4.07 6.21
C THR A 81 9.63 -3.72 4.75
N GLY A 82 10.69 -4.26 4.15
CA GLY A 82 10.98 -4.12 2.73
C GLY A 82 10.01 -4.88 1.83
N ASP A 83 9.65 -6.10 2.21
CA ASP A 83 8.80 -7.00 1.41
C ASP A 83 7.32 -6.58 1.47
N ILE A 84 6.72 -6.51 2.65
CA ILE A 84 5.28 -6.22 2.81
C ILE A 84 4.97 -4.87 3.46
N GLY A 85 5.89 -4.31 4.24
CA GLY A 85 5.70 -3.00 4.87
C GLY A 85 5.56 -1.86 3.87
N THR A 86 6.30 -1.90 2.76
CA THR A 86 6.18 -0.93 1.66
C THR A 86 4.79 -0.91 1.04
N HIS A 87 4.12 -2.06 0.94
CA HIS A 87 2.74 -2.15 0.47
C HIS A 87 1.77 -1.46 1.44
N CYS A 88 1.94 -1.68 2.76
CA CYS A 88 1.13 -1.00 3.77
C CYS A 88 1.34 0.53 3.74
N HIS A 89 2.59 0.97 3.65
CA HIS A 89 2.96 2.38 3.52
C HIS A 89 2.27 3.02 2.32
N HIS A 90 2.43 2.40 1.14
CA HIS A 90 1.84 2.92 -0.08
C HIS A 90 0.31 2.91 -0.03
N LEU A 91 -0.32 1.81 0.39
CA LEU A 91 -1.79 1.68 0.43
C LEU A 91 -2.44 2.73 1.33
N GLY A 92 -1.88 2.96 2.52
CA GLY A 92 -2.36 3.98 3.45
C GLY A 92 -2.25 5.39 2.84
N ALA A 93 -1.06 5.75 2.33
CA ALA A 93 -0.81 7.05 1.70
C ALA A 93 -1.68 7.25 0.45
N PHE A 94 -1.82 6.23 -0.39
CA PHE A 94 -2.63 6.27 -1.59
C PHE A 94 -4.10 6.55 -1.27
N VAL A 95 -4.71 5.81 -0.36
CA VAL A 95 -6.15 5.97 -0.06
C VAL A 95 -6.43 7.27 0.66
N CYS A 96 -5.62 7.65 1.65
CA CYS A 96 -5.85 8.92 2.36
C CYS A 96 -5.41 10.16 1.55
N GLY A 97 -4.65 9.98 0.46
CA GLY A 97 -4.15 11.06 -0.39
C GLY A 97 -3.09 11.93 0.30
N ARG A 98 -2.36 11.37 1.27
CA ARG A 98 -1.37 12.08 2.09
C ARG A 98 -0.16 11.21 2.35
N PRO A 99 1.07 11.68 2.07
CA PRO A 99 2.28 10.92 2.34
C PRO A 99 2.51 10.75 3.84
N VAL A 100 3.26 9.72 4.21
CA VAL A 100 3.82 9.57 5.56
C VAL A 100 4.97 10.55 5.72
N THR A 101 4.92 11.39 6.75
CA THR A 101 5.94 12.41 7.02
C THR A 101 6.89 12.03 8.14
N ARG A 102 6.41 11.27 9.13
CA ARG A 102 7.21 10.82 10.28
C ARG A 102 6.79 9.44 10.71
N LEU A 103 7.72 8.67 11.27
CA LEU A 103 7.44 7.36 11.85
C LEU A 103 8.32 7.09 13.07
N ARG A 104 7.88 6.13 13.89
CA ARG A 104 8.69 5.36 14.83
C ARG A 104 8.38 3.88 14.70
N ALA A 105 9.36 3.01 14.88
CA ALA A 105 9.23 1.59 14.63
C ALA A 105 9.91 0.73 15.70
N GLU A 106 9.37 -0.47 15.91
CA GLU A 106 9.96 -1.55 16.68
C GLU A 106 10.00 -2.80 15.78
N PHE A 107 11.20 -3.36 15.59
CA PHE A 107 11.47 -4.56 14.81
C PHE A 107 11.69 -5.76 15.74
N HIS A 108 11.13 -6.91 15.36
CA HIS A 108 11.25 -8.15 16.08
C HIS A 108 11.55 -9.31 15.13
N THR A 109 12.33 -10.28 15.60
CA THR A 109 12.52 -11.57 14.96
C THR A 109 11.90 -12.62 15.88
N LEU A 110 10.66 -13.04 15.56
CA LEU A 110 9.83 -13.91 16.40
C LEU A 110 9.76 -15.35 15.88
N GLY A 111 10.03 -15.55 14.60
CA GLY A 111 10.07 -16.84 13.94
C GLY A 111 11.47 -17.49 13.97
N PRO A 112 11.72 -18.47 13.08
CA PRO A 112 13.01 -19.12 12.95
C PRO A 112 14.16 -18.11 12.80
N GLU A 113 15.32 -18.42 13.37
CA GLU A 113 16.47 -17.54 13.38
C GLU A 113 16.85 -17.01 12.02
N LYS A 114 16.97 -15.69 11.91
CA LYS A 114 17.39 -14.95 10.72
C LYS A 114 17.97 -13.59 11.12
N PRO A 115 18.80 -12.96 10.27
CA PRO A 115 19.50 -11.72 10.62
C PRO A 115 18.62 -10.47 10.61
N LEU A 116 17.44 -10.52 9.96
CA LEU A 116 16.53 -9.40 9.78
C LEU A 116 15.17 -9.70 10.47
N GLU A 117 14.39 -8.66 10.66
CA GLU A 117 13.07 -8.74 11.30
C GLU A 117 12.05 -9.51 10.44
N ASP A 118 11.12 -10.17 11.10
CA ASP A 118 9.93 -10.79 10.50
C ASP A 118 8.61 -10.19 11.00
N THR A 119 8.70 -9.26 11.93
CA THR A 119 7.56 -8.57 12.54
C THR A 119 7.96 -7.14 12.86
N ALA A 120 7.09 -6.18 12.55
CA ALA A 120 7.31 -4.79 12.92
C ALA A 120 6.01 -4.09 13.32
N PHE A 121 6.11 -3.24 14.34
CA PHE A 121 5.06 -2.34 14.81
C PHE A 121 5.51 -0.91 14.62
N MET A 122 4.70 -0.12 13.90
CA MET A 122 5.06 1.24 13.56
C MET A 122 3.91 2.20 13.87
N HIS A 123 4.27 3.34 14.46
CA HIS A 123 3.40 4.51 14.52
C HIS A 123 3.85 5.47 13.42
N VAL A 124 2.90 6.00 12.68
CA VAL A 124 3.16 6.93 11.58
C VAL A 124 2.40 8.25 11.75
N ARG A 125 2.89 9.30 11.10
CA ARG A 125 2.16 10.54 10.87
C ARG A 125 2.05 10.76 9.37
N TYR A 126 0.84 10.87 8.89
CA TYR A 126 0.57 11.33 7.54
C TYR A 126 0.58 12.87 7.52
N GLU A 127 0.76 13.46 6.33
CA GLU A 127 0.69 14.90 6.14
C GLU A 127 -0.57 15.50 6.78
N GLY A 128 -0.43 16.65 7.47
CA GLY A 128 -1.48 17.25 8.31
C GLY A 128 -1.54 16.64 9.72
N ASP A 129 -0.47 15.96 10.15
CA ASP A 129 -0.28 15.33 11.47
C ASP A 129 -1.34 14.25 11.81
N ILE A 130 -1.92 13.60 10.78
CA ILE A 130 -2.90 12.53 10.97
C ILE A 130 -2.19 11.29 11.52
N PRO A 131 -2.57 10.79 12.72
CA PRO A 131 -1.97 9.61 13.31
C PRO A 131 -2.38 8.34 12.57
N GLY A 132 -1.46 7.37 12.55
CA GLY A 132 -1.73 6.04 12.03
C GLY A 132 -0.81 4.97 12.60
N THR A 133 -1.11 3.73 12.25
CA THR A 133 -0.27 2.58 12.54
C THR A 133 -0.06 1.72 11.30
N ILE A 134 1.11 1.12 11.21
CA ILE A 134 1.41 0.04 10.28
C ILE A 134 1.89 -1.14 11.12
N MET A 135 1.23 -2.30 10.99
CA MET A 135 1.59 -3.52 11.69
C MET A 135 1.80 -4.63 10.66
N ILE A 136 2.95 -5.29 10.72
CA ILE A 136 3.30 -6.32 9.75
C ILE A 136 3.94 -7.51 10.45
N SER A 137 3.66 -8.71 9.94
CA SER A 137 4.34 -9.93 10.34
C SER A 137 4.28 -10.96 9.22
N GLN A 138 5.35 -11.72 9.04
CA GLN A 138 5.38 -12.89 8.15
C GLN A 138 5.48 -14.22 8.93
N VAL A 139 5.24 -14.16 10.24
CA VAL A 139 5.21 -15.31 11.15
C VAL A 139 3.92 -15.35 11.99
N ALA A 140 2.83 -14.82 11.47
CA ALA A 140 1.53 -14.80 12.12
C ALA A 140 0.74 -16.06 11.70
N ALA A 141 0.82 -17.13 12.48
CA ALA A 141 0.18 -18.41 12.18
C ALA A 141 -1.33 -18.26 11.94
N GLY A 142 -1.85 -18.95 10.92
CA GLY A 142 -3.26 -18.95 10.54
C GLY A 142 -3.67 -17.78 9.64
N THR A 143 -2.72 -16.95 9.18
CA THR A 143 -2.95 -15.87 8.22
C THR A 143 -2.28 -16.18 6.88
N HIS A 144 -2.94 -15.87 5.77
CA HIS A 144 -2.41 -16.18 4.44
C HIS A 144 -1.78 -14.96 3.77
N CYS A 145 -2.59 -13.96 3.40
CA CYS A 145 -2.13 -12.75 2.70
C CYS A 145 -3.02 -11.55 3.08
N GLY A 146 -3.17 -11.33 4.39
CA GLY A 146 -4.17 -10.44 4.96
C GLY A 146 -3.71 -9.00 5.08
N ILE A 147 -3.57 -8.26 3.95
CA ILE A 147 -3.46 -6.80 4.04
C ILE A 147 -4.84 -6.18 4.26
N ARG A 148 -4.95 -5.35 5.29
CA ARG A 148 -6.18 -4.68 5.70
C ARG A 148 -5.94 -3.20 5.93
N LEU A 149 -6.83 -2.37 5.40
CA LEU A 149 -6.82 -0.92 5.56
C LEU A 149 -8.06 -0.45 6.32
N ARG A 150 -7.87 0.44 7.30
CA ARG A 150 -8.94 1.16 7.98
C ARG A 150 -8.65 2.65 7.99
N VAL A 151 -9.62 3.44 7.54
CA VAL A 151 -9.54 4.91 7.52
C VAL A 151 -10.71 5.46 8.32
N PHE A 152 -10.43 6.28 9.31
CA PHE A 152 -11.41 6.92 10.15
C PHE A 152 -11.42 8.42 9.91
N GLY A 153 -12.58 8.95 9.62
CA GLY A 153 -12.83 10.37 9.51
C GLY A 153 -13.83 10.87 10.56
N GLU A 154 -14.18 12.14 10.45
CA GLU A 154 -15.12 12.79 11.34
C GLU A 154 -16.58 12.32 11.16
N LYS A 155 -16.94 11.96 9.90
CA LYS A 155 -18.31 11.60 9.53
C LYS A 155 -18.51 10.10 9.31
N ALA A 156 -17.44 9.38 8.99
CA ALA A 156 -17.52 7.96 8.66
C ALA A 156 -16.17 7.28 8.75
N SER A 157 -16.18 5.95 8.68
CA SER A 157 -15.00 5.12 8.47
C SER A 157 -15.16 4.21 7.27
N LEU A 158 -13.99 3.81 6.71
CA LEU A 158 -13.86 2.80 5.67
C LEU A 158 -12.98 1.66 6.16
N GLU A 159 -13.28 0.44 5.68
CA GLU A 159 -12.45 -0.74 5.89
C GLU A 159 -12.45 -1.59 4.63
N TRP A 160 -11.26 -1.96 4.19
CA TRP A 160 -11.02 -2.89 3.10
C TRP A 160 -10.06 -4.00 3.55
N ASN A 161 -10.33 -5.24 3.11
CA ASN A 161 -9.52 -6.42 3.37
C ASN A 161 -9.23 -7.14 2.05
N GLN A 162 -7.97 -7.46 1.79
CA GLN A 162 -7.54 -8.11 0.55
C GLN A 162 -8.06 -9.56 0.44
N GLU A 163 -8.34 -10.24 1.54
CA GLU A 163 -8.92 -11.60 1.52
C GLU A 163 -10.42 -11.58 1.15
N GLU A 164 -11.06 -10.40 1.20
CA GLU A 164 -12.41 -10.13 0.69
C GLU A 164 -12.40 -8.91 -0.25
N PRO A 165 -11.62 -8.94 -1.34
CA PRO A 165 -11.22 -7.74 -2.09
C PRO A 165 -12.36 -7.01 -2.78
N GLU A 166 -13.48 -7.70 -2.98
CA GLU A 166 -14.68 -7.17 -3.64
C GLU A 166 -15.59 -6.36 -2.71
N LEU A 167 -15.26 -6.33 -1.40
CA LEU A 167 -16.07 -5.66 -0.38
C LEU A 167 -15.35 -4.41 0.15
N LEU A 168 -16.13 -3.34 0.34
CA LEU A 168 -15.70 -2.14 1.04
C LEU A 168 -16.74 -1.80 2.10
N HIS A 169 -16.37 -1.90 3.36
CA HIS A 169 -17.23 -1.53 4.47
C HIS A 169 -17.20 -0.02 4.67
N PHE A 170 -18.35 0.60 4.61
CA PHE A 170 -18.54 2.01 4.89
C PHE A 170 -19.47 2.17 6.11
N ARG A 171 -18.98 2.86 7.15
CA ARG A 171 -19.69 3.03 8.41
C ARG A 171 -19.86 4.52 8.72
N PRO A 172 -20.97 5.14 8.29
CA PRO A 172 -21.28 6.53 8.67
C PRO A 172 -21.51 6.64 10.18
N PHE A 173 -21.17 7.79 10.75
CA PHE A 173 -21.48 8.07 12.16
C PHE A 173 -23.00 8.17 12.35
N ALA A 174 -23.52 7.45 13.35
CA ALA A 174 -24.94 7.43 13.72
C ALA A 174 -25.92 6.95 12.61
N GLU A 175 -25.43 6.27 11.58
CA GLU A 175 -26.24 5.64 10.53
C GLU A 175 -25.92 4.15 10.39
N PRO A 176 -26.80 3.34 9.76
CA PRO A 176 -26.51 1.94 9.47
C PRO A 176 -25.25 1.76 8.61
N ALA A 177 -24.43 0.77 8.97
CA ALA A 177 -23.29 0.38 8.16
C ALA A 177 -23.74 -0.14 6.78
N ARG A 178 -22.92 0.10 5.77
CA ARG A 178 -23.12 -0.34 4.38
C ARG A 178 -21.93 -1.15 3.93
N VAL A 179 -22.16 -2.16 3.12
CA VAL A 179 -21.12 -2.89 2.41
C VAL A 179 -21.27 -2.57 0.93
N LEU A 180 -20.31 -1.88 0.39
CA LEU A 180 -20.22 -1.63 -1.06
C LEU A 180 -19.56 -2.85 -1.68
N THR A 181 -20.12 -3.33 -2.79
CA THR A 181 -19.59 -4.47 -3.52
C THR A 181 -19.10 -4.03 -4.90
N ARG A 182 -18.06 -4.68 -5.40
CA ARG A 182 -17.63 -4.49 -6.78
C ARG A 182 -18.77 -4.88 -7.75
N GLY A 183 -18.89 -4.16 -8.82
CA GLY A 183 -19.80 -4.45 -9.90
C GLY A 183 -20.85 -3.37 -10.15
N GLU A 184 -21.58 -3.50 -11.25
CA GLU A 184 -22.57 -2.55 -11.72
C GLU A 184 -23.74 -2.39 -10.71
N GLY A 185 -24.20 -1.17 -10.56
CA GLY A 185 -25.33 -0.85 -9.64
C GLY A 185 -25.00 -0.90 -8.15
N SER A 186 -23.73 -1.09 -7.77
CA SER A 186 -23.30 -1.17 -6.36
C SER A 186 -22.97 0.19 -5.72
N GLY A 187 -23.19 1.29 -6.43
CA GLY A 187 -22.81 2.64 -5.96
C GLY A 187 -21.33 2.97 -6.11
N ILE A 188 -20.63 2.25 -6.97
CA ILE A 188 -19.22 2.52 -7.29
C ILE A 188 -19.13 3.75 -8.18
N GLY A 189 -18.23 4.68 -7.82
CA GLY A 189 -17.95 5.88 -8.61
C GLY A 189 -17.20 5.58 -9.91
N VAL A 190 -17.28 6.49 -10.87
CA VAL A 190 -16.71 6.33 -12.22
C VAL A 190 -15.21 6.00 -12.24
N HIS A 191 -14.45 6.49 -11.26
CA HIS A 191 -13.01 6.22 -11.17
C HIS A 191 -12.68 4.77 -10.81
N ALA A 192 -13.54 4.10 -10.04
CA ALA A 192 -13.39 2.69 -9.71
C ALA A 192 -14.10 1.78 -10.72
N ALA A 193 -15.22 2.23 -11.30
CA ALA A 193 -16.02 1.44 -12.23
C ALA A 193 -15.25 1.00 -13.50
N ARG A 194 -14.27 1.76 -13.94
CA ARG A 194 -13.42 1.40 -15.09
C ARG A 194 -12.57 0.14 -14.85
N PHE A 195 -12.38 -0.26 -13.60
CA PHE A 195 -11.65 -1.47 -13.20
C PHE A 195 -12.57 -2.66 -12.92
N VAL A 196 -13.83 -2.57 -13.32
CA VAL A 196 -14.79 -3.69 -13.24
C VAL A 196 -14.82 -4.38 -14.60
N HIS A 197 -14.24 -5.57 -14.70
CA HIS A 197 -14.15 -6.33 -15.94
C HIS A 197 -15.15 -7.48 -16.00
N MET A 198 -15.47 -8.06 -14.84
CA MET A 198 -16.40 -9.18 -14.74
C MET A 198 -17.76 -8.72 -14.19
N PRO A 199 -18.87 -9.34 -14.65
CA PRO A 199 -20.17 -9.09 -14.07
C PRO A 199 -20.18 -9.38 -12.57
N ARG A 200 -21.06 -8.69 -11.86
CA ARG A 200 -21.28 -8.87 -10.43
C ARG A 200 -21.52 -10.35 -10.09
N GLY A 201 -20.87 -10.86 -9.05
CA GLY A 201 -20.92 -12.26 -8.64
C GLY A 201 -19.85 -13.15 -9.27
N HIS A 202 -19.00 -12.61 -10.16
CA HIS A 202 -17.83 -13.31 -10.69
C HIS A 202 -16.59 -12.64 -10.08
N PRO A 203 -15.79 -13.36 -9.27
CA PRO A 203 -14.71 -12.77 -8.49
C PRO A 203 -13.61 -12.13 -9.34
N GLU A 204 -13.14 -10.96 -8.93
CA GLU A 204 -11.90 -10.32 -9.36
C GLU A 204 -10.97 -10.15 -8.16
N ALA A 205 -9.68 -10.38 -8.34
CA ALA A 205 -8.73 -10.37 -7.25
C ALA A 205 -7.35 -9.80 -7.66
N LEU A 206 -6.27 -10.30 -7.06
CA LEU A 206 -4.92 -9.80 -7.27
C LEU A 206 -4.48 -9.83 -8.74
N ARG A 207 -4.88 -10.84 -9.51
CA ARG A 207 -4.55 -10.92 -10.93
C ARG A 207 -5.16 -9.75 -11.72
N ASP A 208 -6.40 -9.40 -11.41
CA ASP A 208 -7.10 -8.31 -12.07
C ASP A 208 -6.51 -6.96 -11.67
N ALA A 209 -6.14 -6.80 -10.40
CA ALA A 209 -5.42 -5.60 -9.92
C ALA A 209 -4.08 -5.41 -10.66
N TRP A 210 -3.32 -6.49 -10.92
CA TRP A 210 -2.12 -6.41 -11.77
C TRP A 210 -2.47 -6.00 -13.19
N GLY A 211 -3.53 -6.56 -13.78
CA GLY A 211 -4.03 -6.17 -15.11
C GLY A 211 -4.36 -4.68 -15.18
N ASN A 212 -5.12 -4.18 -14.21
CA ASN A 212 -5.49 -2.77 -14.07
C ASN A 212 -4.27 -1.84 -14.01
N LEU A 213 -3.25 -2.24 -13.23
CA LEU A 213 -2.01 -1.48 -13.12
C LEU A 213 -1.28 -1.39 -14.46
N TYR A 214 -1.11 -2.52 -15.16
CA TYR A 214 -0.45 -2.56 -16.45
C TYR A 214 -1.25 -1.84 -17.54
N GLU A 215 -2.58 -1.86 -17.48
CA GLU A 215 -3.43 -1.07 -18.39
C GLU A 215 -3.18 0.43 -18.22
N GLU A 216 -3.14 0.93 -16.98
CA GLU A 216 -2.81 2.34 -16.73
C GLU A 216 -1.42 2.71 -17.27
N LEU A 217 -0.42 1.85 -17.09
CA LEU A 217 0.92 2.06 -17.63
C LEU A 217 0.93 2.05 -19.16
N ALA A 218 0.21 1.13 -19.79
CA ALA A 218 0.09 1.09 -21.25
C ALA A 218 -0.55 2.36 -21.82
N ILE A 219 -1.65 2.84 -21.21
CA ILE A 219 -2.30 4.10 -21.58
C ILE A 219 -1.32 5.28 -21.45
N ALA A 220 -0.55 5.33 -20.36
CA ALA A 220 0.46 6.37 -20.15
C ALA A 220 1.55 6.36 -21.22
N ILE A 221 2.06 5.17 -21.57
CA ILE A 221 3.08 4.98 -22.59
C ILE A 221 2.55 5.40 -23.98
N GLU A 222 1.34 4.95 -24.34
CA GLU A 222 0.72 5.28 -25.61
C GLU A 222 0.44 6.78 -25.74
N ALA A 223 -0.08 7.42 -24.69
CA ALA A 223 -0.33 8.86 -24.68
C ALA A 223 0.98 9.63 -24.88
N ARG A 224 2.04 9.24 -24.16
CA ARG A 224 3.37 9.86 -24.33
C ARG A 224 3.90 9.69 -25.75
N ARG A 225 3.82 8.49 -26.33
CA ARG A 225 4.27 8.23 -27.71
C ARG A 225 3.52 9.05 -28.75
N ALA A 226 2.24 9.31 -28.48
CA ALA A 226 1.37 10.09 -29.35
C ALA A 226 1.40 11.61 -29.06
N GLY A 227 2.22 12.08 -28.11
CA GLY A 227 2.25 13.48 -27.69
C GLY A 227 0.94 13.98 -27.07
N ARG A 228 0.11 13.08 -26.53
CA ARG A 228 -1.18 13.43 -25.92
C ARG A 228 -1.03 13.67 -24.42
N THR A 229 -1.70 14.72 -23.94
CA THR A 229 -1.82 14.97 -22.50
C THR A 229 -2.92 14.09 -21.89
N ILE A 230 -2.62 13.47 -20.77
CA ILE A 230 -3.58 12.71 -19.97
C ILE A 230 -4.22 13.66 -18.97
N PRO A 231 -5.55 13.70 -18.82
CA PRO A 231 -6.21 14.48 -17.80
C PRO A 231 -5.71 14.08 -16.39
N GLU A 232 -5.51 15.07 -15.53
CA GLU A 232 -5.12 14.85 -14.16
C GLU A 232 -6.13 13.93 -13.42
N GLY A 233 -5.63 12.97 -12.66
CA GLY A 233 -6.43 12.01 -11.90
C GLY A 233 -7.10 10.91 -12.74
N LEU A 234 -6.86 10.86 -14.06
CA LEU A 234 -7.33 9.75 -14.89
C LEU A 234 -6.52 8.47 -14.64
N LEU A 235 -5.21 8.61 -14.54
CA LEU A 235 -4.31 7.50 -14.21
C LEU A 235 -3.74 7.73 -12.80
N GLU A 236 -3.77 6.68 -12.00
CA GLU A 236 -3.32 6.72 -10.60
C GLU A 236 -2.38 5.55 -10.28
N TYR A 237 -1.63 5.06 -11.28
CA TYR A 237 -0.61 4.04 -11.04
C TYR A 237 0.51 4.59 -10.15
N PRO A 238 1.10 3.76 -9.27
CA PRO A 238 2.22 4.17 -8.43
C PRO A 238 3.43 4.53 -9.28
N THR A 239 4.04 5.66 -8.98
CA THR A 239 5.14 6.26 -9.74
C THR A 239 6.49 5.94 -9.13
N VAL A 240 7.57 6.37 -9.81
CA VAL A 240 8.94 6.30 -9.25
C VAL A 240 9.05 7.06 -7.92
N LEU A 241 8.28 8.14 -7.74
CA LEU A 241 8.25 8.89 -6.50
C LEU A 241 7.67 8.06 -5.34
N ASP A 242 6.60 7.31 -5.60
CA ASP A 242 6.03 6.38 -4.62
C ASP A 242 7.03 5.30 -4.23
N GLY A 243 7.82 4.82 -5.20
CA GLY A 243 8.92 3.90 -4.94
C GLY A 243 10.02 4.49 -4.06
N ALA A 244 10.43 5.72 -4.33
CA ALA A 244 11.45 6.42 -3.53
C ALA A 244 10.96 6.68 -2.09
N LEU A 245 9.68 7.07 -1.92
CA LEU A 245 9.05 7.20 -0.61
C LEU A 245 9.00 5.86 0.14
N GLY A 246 8.75 4.76 -0.56
CA GLY A 246 8.79 3.41 0.00
C GLY A 246 10.19 3.02 0.50
N VAL A 247 11.25 3.31 -0.26
CA VAL A 247 12.63 3.09 0.17
C VAL A 247 12.96 3.93 1.40
N ARG A 248 12.60 5.22 1.39
CA ARG A 248 12.81 6.12 2.53
C ARG A 248 12.08 5.63 3.79
N PHE A 249 10.85 5.14 3.63
CA PHE A 249 10.09 4.54 4.72
C PHE A 249 10.82 3.36 5.35
N VAL A 250 11.35 2.43 4.56
CA VAL A 250 12.11 1.25 5.05
C VAL A 250 13.35 1.69 5.81
N GLU A 251 14.14 2.61 5.24
CA GLU A 251 15.35 3.13 5.87
C GLU A 251 15.04 3.84 7.20
N ALA A 252 14.00 4.67 7.22
CA ALA A 252 13.57 5.37 8.43
C ALA A 252 13.06 4.41 9.52
N ALA A 253 12.30 3.37 9.14
CA ALA A 253 11.80 2.37 10.07
C ALA A 253 12.94 1.56 10.71
N ALA A 254 13.90 1.09 9.91
CA ALA A 254 15.08 0.37 10.41
C ALA A 254 15.93 1.26 11.33
N ALA A 255 16.18 2.50 10.94
CA ALA A 255 16.93 3.47 11.75
C ALA A 255 16.21 3.80 13.06
N SER A 256 14.89 3.98 13.04
CA SER A 256 14.07 4.22 14.22
C SER A 256 14.15 3.05 15.20
N SER A 257 13.94 1.83 14.71
CA SER A 257 14.02 0.63 15.55
C SER A 257 15.40 0.47 16.19
N LYS A 258 16.47 0.64 15.41
CA LYS A 258 17.86 0.58 15.89
C LYS A 258 18.16 1.64 16.96
N ALA A 259 17.49 2.79 16.89
CA ALA A 259 17.63 3.89 17.85
C ALA A 259 16.67 3.79 19.06
N GLY A 260 15.99 2.64 19.26
CA GLY A 260 15.08 2.43 20.39
C GLY A 260 13.68 3.01 20.17
N GLY A 261 13.20 3.09 18.92
CA GLY A 261 11.84 3.50 18.59
C GLY A 261 11.62 5.02 18.59
N VAL A 262 12.64 5.80 18.26
CA VAL A 262 12.52 7.27 18.17
C VAL A 262 11.78 7.71 16.92
N TRP A 263 11.11 8.86 16.99
CA TRP A 263 10.47 9.47 15.84
C TRP A 263 11.50 10.01 14.84
N LEU A 264 11.40 9.58 13.59
CA LEU A 264 12.25 10.04 12.49
C LEU A 264 11.40 10.66 11.38
N ASP A 265 12.01 11.57 10.64
CA ASP A 265 11.45 12.11 9.39
C ASP A 265 11.46 11.05 8.30
N CYS A 266 10.38 10.99 7.53
CA CYS A 266 10.15 10.02 6.46
C CYS A 266 9.98 10.70 5.09
N THR A 267 10.18 12.00 5.01
CA THR A 267 10.10 12.76 3.75
C THR A 267 11.35 12.54 2.89
N LEU A 268 11.22 12.76 1.59
CA LEU A 268 12.37 12.87 0.70
C LEU A 268 13.01 14.24 0.87
N ALA A 269 14.33 14.27 1.01
CA ALA A 269 15.12 15.50 1.09
C ALA A 269 15.30 16.14 -0.29
#